data_0a3750497e8c7f103be997431158d542
#
_entry.id   0a3750497e8c7f103be997431158d542
#
_cell.length_a   1.000
_cell.length_b   1.000
_cell.length_c   1.000
_cell.angle_alpha   90.00
_cell.angle_beta   90.00
_cell.angle_gamma   90.00
#
_symmetry.space_group_name_H-M   'P 1'
#
loop_
_entity.id
_entity.type
_entity.pdbx_description
1 polymer ?
#
loop_
_entity_poly.entity_id
_entity_poly.type
_entity_poly.pdbx_seq_one_letter_code
_entity_poly.pdbx_strand_id
1 'polypeptide(L)'
;MSTATNSQALPPVKRRNAELAMTLAAIGATMFALIEIGLTRNGEMPPQLFLYGGVFGGLAILSHVFIRFFAPWSDPLLLPLATLLNGLGIAMLWRLDQGGIDRAGPMSQLILTAVSMAVFAGIIFFLKEPRTLQRYPYMIGLGAVILLLMPLIPGIGMTVNGARQWVNLGFTTLQPSEFAKIALVIFLSGYMVSKRDVLSLASKQVKVGRFKILDLPRMRDMAPMAAMWGFCIIVLVILMNDLGTSLLLFGTFLAMIYVATHRSSWIVIGLTAFFGACLALYPFVSHFKVRMVTWLDAFAPEVYCTDDVINNQPDAWCNILGNGNSQQLVRGIFALAEGGVTGRGFGGGDVGYIIEVQNDFIFAAFAEELGLTGIMVMLLALVLMVERGMRIALASKELFIKMFASGISFLIGFQTFVVIGGVTRVIPMTGATIPFVAKGGSALLSSWIMLALLMRMSNNARKPAPQAIQDEGATQVIQR
;
A
#
# COMPACT_ATOMS: atom_id res chain seq x y z
N MET A 1 12.59 -45.89 22.11
CA MET A 1 13.42 -44.80 22.63
C MET A 1 13.64 -43.81 21.48
N SER A 2 12.79 -42.77 21.39
CA SER A 2 12.92 -41.71 20.42
C SER A 2 13.58 -40.54 21.12
N THR A 3 14.84 -40.28 20.80
CA THR A 3 15.58 -39.09 21.24
C THR A 3 14.99 -37.88 20.53
N ALA A 4 14.06 -37.19 21.18
CA ALA A 4 13.62 -35.86 20.77
C ALA A 4 14.84 -34.94 20.86
N THR A 5 15.44 -34.65 19.70
CA THR A 5 16.44 -33.58 19.56
C THR A 5 15.75 -32.27 19.91
N ASN A 6 16.01 -31.80 21.11
CA ASN A 6 15.62 -30.50 21.61
C ASN A 6 16.36 -29.44 20.76
N SER A 7 15.77 -29.02 19.64
CA SER A 7 16.27 -27.87 18.88
C SER A 7 16.09 -26.65 19.77
N GLN A 8 17.11 -26.35 20.58
CA GLN A 8 17.18 -25.09 21.30
C GLN A 8 17.07 -23.95 20.25
N ALA A 9 15.90 -23.38 20.16
CA ALA A 9 15.68 -22.17 19.35
C ALA A 9 16.69 -21.14 19.86
N LEU A 10 17.59 -20.70 18.98
CA LEU A 10 18.57 -19.68 19.29
C LEU A 10 17.86 -18.47 19.92
N PRO A 11 18.43 -17.90 20.99
CA PRO A 11 17.80 -16.77 21.67
C PRO A 11 17.57 -15.64 20.69
N PRO A 12 16.44 -14.95 20.78
CA PRO A 12 16.12 -13.85 19.87
C PRO A 12 17.17 -12.75 20.00
N VAL A 13 17.81 -12.41 18.89
CA VAL A 13 18.88 -11.40 18.84
C VAL A 13 18.31 -10.04 18.42
N LYS A 14 18.64 -9.00 19.18
CA LYS A 14 18.34 -7.61 18.82
C LYS A 14 19.26 -7.16 17.68
N ARG A 15 18.76 -7.08 16.43
CA ARG A 15 19.56 -6.73 15.24
C ARG A 15 19.50 -5.22 14.94
N ARG A 16 19.60 -4.36 15.97
CA ARG A 16 19.46 -2.90 15.81
C ARG A 16 20.63 -2.25 15.07
N ASN A 17 21.85 -2.77 15.22
CA ASN A 17 23.00 -2.25 14.48
C ASN A 17 22.92 -2.57 12.98
N ALA A 18 22.38 -3.76 12.62
CA ALA A 18 22.13 -4.10 11.22
C ALA A 18 21.03 -3.18 10.61
N GLU A 19 19.97 -2.87 11.37
CA GLU A 19 18.96 -1.89 10.94
C GLU A 19 19.57 -0.51 10.70
N LEU A 20 20.44 -0.02 11.60
CA LEU A 20 21.13 1.25 11.44
C LEU A 20 21.98 1.26 10.17
N ALA A 21 22.81 0.23 9.95
CA ALA A 21 23.64 0.14 8.76
C ALA A 21 22.81 0.17 7.46
N MET A 22 21.72 -0.57 7.40
CA MET A 22 20.82 -0.58 6.25
C MET A 22 20.07 0.76 6.09
N THR A 23 19.68 1.41 7.18
CA THR A 23 19.05 2.75 7.14
C THR A 23 20.04 3.80 6.63
N LEU A 24 21.30 3.75 7.07
CA LEU A 24 22.36 4.62 6.55
C LEU A 24 22.61 4.37 5.05
N ALA A 25 22.59 3.12 4.61
CA ALA A 25 22.70 2.78 3.18
C ALA A 25 21.52 3.36 2.38
N ALA A 26 20.30 3.29 2.91
CA ALA A 26 19.10 3.87 2.29
C ALA A 26 19.19 5.40 2.19
N ILE A 27 19.68 6.07 3.24
CA ILE A 27 19.95 7.51 3.24
C ILE A 27 21.04 7.84 2.20
N GLY A 28 22.11 7.06 2.16
CA GLY A 28 23.19 7.22 1.17
C GLY A 28 22.69 7.09 -0.27
N ALA A 29 21.79 6.13 -0.54
CA ALA A 29 21.16 5.98 -1.86
C ALA A 29 20.29 7.20 -2.23
N THR A 30 19.54 7.75 -1.27
CA THR A 30 18.76 8.98 -1.47
C THR A 30 19.66 10.19 -1.77
N MET A 31 20.73 10.35 -1.00
CA MET A 31 21.72 11.41 -1.21
C MET A 31 22.39 11.28 -2.58
N PHE A 32 22.78 10.06 -2.96
CA PHE A 32 23.34 9.78 -4.28
C PHE A 32 22.39 10.17 -5.41
N ALA A 33 21.10 9.79 -5.30
CA ALA A 33 20.10 10.18 -6.29
C ALA A 33 19.95 11.70 -6.42
N LEU A 34 19.92 12.44 -5.32
CA LEU A 34 19.86 13.90 -5.32
C LEU A 34 21.10 14.53 -5.97
N ILE A 35 22.29 14.01 -5.69
CA ILE A 35 23.55 14.48 -6.28
C ILE A 35 23.54 14.24 -7.79
N GLU A 36 23.19 13.04 -8.22
CA GLU A 36 23.15 12.67 -9.64
C GLU A 36 22.18 13.55 -10.42
N ILE A 37 20.98 13.79 -9.90
CA ILE A 37 19.99 14.71 -10.49
C ILE A 37 20.60 16.12 -10.65
N GLY A 38 21.22 16.65 -9.59
CA GLY A 38 21.82 17.99 -9.63
C GLY A 38 22.93 18.13 -10.65
N LEU A 39 23.85 17.15 -10.71
CA LEU A 39 24.96 17.13 -11.67
C LEU A 39 24.46 16.97 -13.12
N THR A 40 23.46 16.09 -13.33
CA THR A 40 22.92 15.87 -14.69
C THR A 40 22.13 17.06 -15.22
N ARG A 41 21.37 17.75 -14.36
CA ARG A 41 20.49 18.86 -14.79
C ARG A 41 21.21 20.21 -14.78
N ASN A 42 21.97 20.50 -13.74
CA ASN A 42 22.53 21.83 -13.51
C ASN A 42 24.05 21.88 -13.68
N GLY A 43 24.71 20.72 -13.79
CA GLY A 43 26.18 20.63 -13.83
C GLY A 43 26.88 20.91 -12.50
N GLU A 44 26.08 21.12 -11.42
CA GLU A 44 26.57 21.52 -10.10
C GLU A 44 25.96 20.70 -9.00
N MET A 45 26.60 20.66 -7.83
CA MET A 45 26.03 20.06 -6.62
C MET A 45 24.77 20.79 -6.21
N PRO A 46 23.66 20.10 -5.93
CA PRO A 46 22.41 20.75 -5.57
C PRO A 46 22.53 21.50 -4.23
N PRO A 47 22.27 22.80 -4.17
CA PRO A 47 22.33 23.56 -2.92
C PRO A 47 21.31 23.06 -1.88
N GLN A 48 20.22 22.42 -2.34
CA GLN A 48 19.17 21.85 -1.48
C GLN A 48 19.51 20.45 -0.95
N LEU A 49 20.70 19.89 -1.26
CA LEU A 49 21.11 18.54 -0.83
C LEU A 49 20.98 18.35 0.69
N PHE A 50 21.49 19.33 1.46
CA PHE A 50 21.41 19.29 2.93
C PHE A 50 19.97 19.44 3.44
N LEU A 51 19.13 20.19 2.74
CA LEU A 51 17.73 20.37 3.12
C LEU A 51 16.94 19.08 2.89
N TYR A 52 16.92 18.55 1.66
CA TYR A 52 16.13 17.36 1.38
C TYR A 52 16.78 16.08 1.91
N GLY A 53 18.06 15.86 1.62
CA GLY A 53 18.76 14.66 2.04
C GLY A 53 19.12 14.67 3.53
N GLY A 54 19.63 15.81 4.05
CA GLY A 54 20.05 15.93 5.44
C GLY A 54 18.89 15.90 6.43
N VAL A 55 17.81 16.67 6.19
CA VAL A 55 16.61 16.64 7.04
C VAL A 55 15.95 15.26 6.98
N PHE A 56 15.78 14.70 5.78
CA PHE A 56 15.22 13.35 5.63
C PHE A 56 16.07 12.29 6.34
N GLY A 57 17.39 12.33 6.17
CA GLY A 57 18.31 11.43 6.84
C GLY A 57 18.25 11.56 8.36
N GLY A 58 18.18 12.79 8.87
CA GLY A 58 18.01 13.07 10.31
C GLY A 58 16.71 12.46 10.86
N LEU A 59 15.59 12.61 10.14
CA LEU A 59 14.30 12.03 10.52
C LEU A 59 14.34 10.49 10.52
N ALA A 60 15.01 9.88 9.54
CA ALA A 60 15.16 8.43 9.46
C ALA A 60 16.02 7.89 10.62
N ILE A 61 17.14 8.57 10.95
CA ILE A 61 17.99 8.22 12.10
C ILE A 61 17.22 8.40 13.40
N LEU A 62 16.45 9.48 13.56
CA LEU A 62 15.61 9.71 14.74
C LEU A 62 14.58 8.59 14.90
N SER A 63 13.93 8.17 13.80
CA SER A 63 13.01 7.04 13.79
C SER A 63 13.69 5.73 14.20
N HIS A 64 14.91 5.46 13.72
CA HIS A 64 15.72 4.32 14.16
C HIS A 64 16.01 4.36 15.66
N VAL A 65 16.47 5.51 16.17
CA VAL A 65 16.75 5.69 17.59
C VAL A 65 15.49 5.44 18.43
N PHE A 66 14.35 5.94 17.97
CA PHE A 66 13.07 5.75 18.63
C PHE A 66 12.67 4.26 18.70
N ILE A 67 12.82 3.52 17.59
CA ILE A 67 12.57 2.08 17.53
C ILE A 67 13.52 1.32 18.47
N ARG A 68 14.79 1.72 18.55
CA ARG A 68 15.79 1.08 19.40
C ARG A 68 15.37 1.06 20.87
N PHE A 69 14.68 2.10 21.33
CA PHE A 69 14.18 2.20 22.71
C PHE A 69 12.79 1.57 22.89
N PHE A 70 11.85 1.82 22.00
CA PHE A 70 10.45 1.48 22.21
C PHE A 70 10.00 0.18 21.52
N ALA A 71 10.72 -0.30 20.51
CA ALA A 71 10.42 -1.54 19.80
C ALA A 71 11.68 -2.37 19.46
N PRO A 72 12.51 -2.73 20.47
CA PRO A 72 13.85 -3.30 20.25
C PRO A 72 13.85 -4.69 19.59
N TRP A 73 12.73 -5.40 19.55
CA TRP A 73 12.59 -6.73 18.95
C TRP A 73 11.92 -6.70 17.57
N SER A 74 11.58 -5.53 17.04
CA SER A 74 10.94 -5.41 15.74
C SER A 74 11.84 -5.88 14.59
N ASP A 75 11.26 -6.13 13.43
CA ASP A 75 11.99 -6.56 12.23
C ASP A 75 12.97 -5.46 11.77
N PRO A 76 14.25 -5.77 11.53
CA PRO A 76 15.27 -4.78 11.21
C PRO A 76 15.22 -4.30 9.75
N LEU A 77 14.43 -4.94 8.87
CA LEU A 77 14.37 -4.58 7.44
C LEU A 77 13.28 -3.57 7.12
N LEU A 78 12.20 -3.52 7.93
CA LEU A 78 11.03 -2.71 7.60
C LEU A 78 11.34 -1.21 7.52
N LEU A 79 12.06 -0.65 8.48
CA LEU A 79 12.42 0.77 8.47
C LEU A 79 13.36 1.13 7.31
N PRO A 80 14.47 0.41 7.06
CA PRO A 80 15.36 0.70 5.94
C PRO A 80 14.67 0.66 4.59
N LEU A 81 13.78 -0.31 4.35
CA LEU A 81 13.00 -0.42 3.10
C LEU A 81 12.07 0.79 2.90
N ALA A 82 11.35 1.19 3.95
CA ALA A 82 10.48 2.37 3.90
C ALA A 82 11.29 3.66 3.71
N THR A 83 12.46 3.76 4.35
CA THR A 83 13.38 4.89 4.19
C THR A 83 13.89 4.97 2.75
N LEU A 84 14.30 3.86 2.15
CA LEU A 84 14.75 3.81 0.76
C LEU A 84 13.64 4.27 -0.20
N LEU A 85 12.45 3.71 -0.09
CA LEU A 85 11.32 4.03 -0.97
C LEU A 85 10.89 5.49 -0.84
N ASN A 86 10.77 5.99 0.39
CA ASN A 86 10.37 7.37 0.63
C ASN A 86 11.45 8.37 0.21
N GLY A 87 12.73 8.05 0.44
CA GLY A 87 13.85 8.86 0.00
C GLY A 87 13.94 8.97 -1.53
N LEU A 88 13.81 7.86 -2.26
CA LEU A 88 13.72 7.85 -3.71
C LEU A 88 12.53 8.67 -4.21
N GLY A 89 11.37 8.56 -3.54
CA GLY A 89 10.19 9.38 -3.84
C GLY A 89 10.48 10.88 -3.72
N ILE A 90 11.13 11.32 -2.63
CA ILE A 90 11.53 12.73 -2.45
C ILE A 90 12.51 13.17 -3.55
N ALA A 91 13.49 12.34 -3.88
CA ALA A 91 14.47 12.63 -4.93
C ALA A 91 13.78 12.80 -6.30
N MET A 92 12.86 11.90 -6.66
CA MET A 92 12.10 12.02 -7.91
C MET A 92 11.19 13.26 -7.93
N LEU A 93 10.51 13.57 -6.83
CA LEU A 93 9.69 14.79 -6.75
C LEU A 93 10.54 16.07 -6.88
N TRP A 94 11.73 16.08 -6.30
CA TRP A 94 12.68 17.18 -6.51
C TRP A 94 13.13 17.26 -7.97
N ARG A 95 13.38 16.12 -8.61
CA ARG A 95 13.68 16.02 -10.04
C ARG A 95 12.58 16.64 -10.92
N LEU A 96 11.32 16.35 -10.59
CA LEU A 96 10.15 16.86 -11.32
C LEU A 96 10.01 18.37 -11.14
N ASP A 97 10.26 18.89 -9.96
CA ASP A 97 10.25 20.32 -9.65
C ASP A 97 11.30 21.07 -10.46
N GLN A 98 12.52 20.53 -10.58
CA GLN A 98 13.57 21.07 -11.46
C GLN A 98 13.19 21.02 -12.96
N GLY A 99 12.25 20.17 -13.36
CA GLY A 99 11.70 20.06 -14.70
C GLY A 99 10.54 21.01 -14.98
N GLY A 100 10.23 21.93 -14.07
CA GLY A 100 9.15 22.91 -14.23
C GLY A 100 7.74 22.37 -13.89
N ILE A 101 7.67 21.24 -13.19
CA ILE A 101 6.38 20.74 -12.67
C ILE A 101 6.16 21.31 -11.27
N ASP A 102 5.67 22.54 -11.18
CA ASP A 102 5.44 23.27 -9.91
C ASP A 102 4.56 22.50 -8.91
N ARG A 103 3.75 21.55 -9.39
CA ARG A 103 2.88 20.71 -8.57
C ARG A 103 3.63 19.56 -7.89
N ALA A 104 4.89 19.27 -8.25
CA ALA A 104 5.65 18.18 -7.63
C ALA A 104 5.82 18.40 -6.13
N GLY A 105 6.14 19.63 -5.71
CA GLY A 105 6.15 20.07 -4.31
C GLY A 105 7.03 19.23 -3.39
N PRO A 106 8.35 19.09 -3.63
CA PRO A 106 9.24 18.25 -2.83
C PRO A 106 9.29 18.72 -1.36
N MET A 107 9.18 20.02 -1.10
CA MET A 107 9.14 20.56 0.26
C MET A 107 7.87 20.11 1.00
N SER A 108 6.73 20.13 0.34
CA SER A 108 5.48 19.63 0.95
C SER A 108 5.58 18.15 1.27
N GLN A 109 6.20 17.35 0.40
CA GLN A 109 6.42 15.92 0.64
C GLN A 109 7.39 15.69 1.82
N LEU A 110 8.43 16.49 1.98
CA LEU A 110 9.36 16.42 3.12
C LEU A 110 8.64 16.73 4.45
N ILE A 111 7.81 17.78 4.46
CA ILE A 111 6.99 18.13 5.63
C ILE A 111 6.02 16.98 5.97
N LEU A 112 5.33 16.43 4.97
CA LEU A 112 4.42 15.31 5.15
C LEU A 112 5.15 14.04 5.61
N THR A 113 6.39 13.83 5.16
CA THR A 113 7.25 12.76 5.66
C THR A 113 7.58 12.96 7.14
N ALA A 114 7.92 14.18 7.56
CA ALA A 114 8.18 14.48 8.97
C ALA A 114 6.94 14.24 9.85
N VAL A 115 5.77 14.70 9.41
CA VAL A 115 4.49 14.44 10.10
C VAL A 115 4.20 12.94 10.16
N SER A 116 4.40 12.21 9.05
CA SER A 116 4.16 10.77 8.98
C SER A 116 5.09 9.98 9.90
N MET A 117 6.37 10.35 9.97
CA MET A 117 7.34 9.75 10.89
C MET A 117 7.05 10.10 12.36
N ALA A 118 6.52 11.30 12.64
CA ALA A 118 6.06 11.66 13.97
C ALA A 118 4.84 10.81 14.40
N VAL A 119 3.87 10.61 13.50
CA VAL A 119 2.72 9.71 13.75
C VAL A 119 3.17 8.26 13.92
N PHE A 120 4.12 7.80 13.09
CA PHE A 120 4.76 6.50 13.24
C PHE A 120 5.37 6.32 14.63
N ALA A 121 6.15 7.29 15.10
CA ALA A 121 6.74 7.27 16.44
C ALA A 121 5.64 7.28 17.52
N GLY A 122 4.60 8.10 17.35
CA GLY A 122 3.44 8.13 18.25
C GLY A 122 2.77 6.76 18.39
N ILE A 123 2.50 6.07 17.27
CA ILE A 123 1.90 4.73 17.28
C ILE A 123 2.81 3.73 18.00
N ILE A 124 4.12 3.76 17.72
CA ILE A 124 5.08 2.90 18.42
C ILE A 124 5.12 3.20 19.93
N PHE A 125 4.94 4.43 20.34
CA PHE A 125 4.94 4.81 21.75
C PHE A 125 3.65 4.42 22.48
N PHE A 126 2.50 4.82 21.93
CA PHE A 126 1.20 4.66 22.61
C PHE A 126 0.63 3.26 22.46
N LEU A 127 0.76 2.63 21.29
CA LEU A 127 0.20 1.30 21.03
C LEU A 127 1.17 0.21 21.49
N LYS A 128 1.27 -0.02 22.80
CA LYS A 128 2.16 -1.05 23.37
C LYS A 128 1.73 -2.46 22.94
N GLU A 129 0.45 -2.73 22.88
CA GLU A 129 -0.15 -4.03 22.53
C GLU A 129 -1.17 -3.88 21.40
N PRO A 130 -0.85 -4.26 20.17
CA PRO A 130 -1.78 -4.20 19.03
C PRO A 130 -3.08 -4.99 19.26
N ARG A 131 -3.06 -6.00 20.15
CA ARG A 131 -4.23 -6.77 20.56
C ARG A 131 -5.34 -5.90 21.15
N THR A 132 -5.03 -4.75 21.71
CA THR A 132 -6.04 -3.81 22.25
C THR A 132 -7.07 -3.40 21.18
N LEU A 133 -6.64 -3.33 19.91
CA LEU A 133 -7.53 -3.02 18.79
C LEU A 133 -8.61 -4.08 18.55
N GLN A 134 -8.35 -5.34 18.96
CA GLN A 134 -9.33 -6.43 18.87
C GLN A 134 -10.54 -6.21 19.78
N ARG A 135 -10.42 -5.37 20.82
CA ARG A 135 -11.50 -5.17 21.79
C ARG A 135 -12.70 -4.41 21.19
N TYR A 136 -12.45 -3.57 20.18
CA TYR A 136 -13.46 -2.66 19.64
C TYR A 136 -13.65 -2.76 18.11
N PRO A 137 -13.79 -3.97 17.52
CA PRO A 137 -13.82 -4.15 16.07
C PRO A 137 -14.98 -3.40 15.42
N TYR A 138 -16.18 -3.47 16.00
CA TYR A 138 -17.36 -2.79 15.44
C TYR A 138 -17.27 -1.27 15.49
N MET A 139 -16.68 -0.70 16.54
CA MET A 139 -16.47 0.75 16.65
C MET A 139 -15.46 1.23 15.60
N ILE A 140 -14.41 0.45 15.38
CA ILE A 140 -13.39 0.75 14.35
C ILE A 140 -14.02 0.61 12.96
N GLY A 141 -14.85 -0.42 12.73
CA GLY A 141 -15.60 -0.59 11.48
C GLY A 141 -16.57 0.56 11.21
N LEU A 142 -17.31 1.01 12.24
CA LEU A 142 -18.19 2.18 12.13
C LEU A 142 -17.37 3.45 11.81
N GLY A 143 -16.23 3.64 12.47
CA GLY A 143 -15.30 4.73 12.18
C GLY A 143 -14.81 4.71 10.73
N ALA A 144 -14.52 3.52 10.17
CA ALA A 144 -14.14 3.37 8.77
C ALA A 144 -15.27 3.79 7.82
N VAL A 145 -16.51 3.42 8.11
CA VAL A 145 -17.70 3.84 7.33
C VAL A 145 -17.88 5.35 7.39
N ILE A 146 -17.75 5.96 8.56
CA ILE A 146 -17.82 7.42 8.74
C ILE A 146 -16.73 8.10 7.91
N LEU A 147 -15.48 7.61 7.95
CA LEU A 147 -14.38 8.12 7.13
C LEU A 147 -14.71 8.06 5.64
N LEU A 148 -15.28 6.94 5.17
CA LEU A 148 -15.67 6.80 3.76
C LEU A 148 -16.80 7.75 3.36
N LEU A 149 -17.70 8.10 4.27
CA LEU A 149 -18.81 9.01 3.99
C LEU A 149 -18.42 10.50 4.07
N MET A 150 -17.29 10.84 4.73
CA MET A 150 -16.85 12.23 4.90
C MET A 150 -16.78 13.04 3.59
N PRO A 151 -16.21 12.52 2.48
CA PRO A 151 -16.14 13.29 1.24
C PRO A 151 -17.50 13.61 0.63
N LEU A 152 -18.56 12.92 1.03
CA LEU A 152 -19.92 13.15 0.54
C LEU A 152 -20.62 14.32 1.26
N ILE A 153 -20.06 14.81 2.38
CA ILE A 153 -20.63 15.92 3.14
C ILE A 153 -20.48 17.22 2.33
N PRO A 154 -21.59 17.96 2.07
CA PRO A 154 -21.53 19.25 1.39
C PRO A 154 -20.66 20.27 2.17
N GLY A 155 -19.85 21.04 1.45
CA GLY A 155 -18.98 22.07 2.03
C GLY A 155 -17.62 21.57 2.52
N ILE A 156 -17.43 20.27 2.74
CA ILE A 156 -16.15 19.68 3.17
C ILE A 156 -15.53 18.83 2.04
N GLY A 157 -16.37 18.07 1.33
CA GLY A 157 -15.93 17.20 0.25
C GLY A 157 -15.56 17.96 -1.03
N MET A 158 -14.48 17.52 -1.67
CA MET A 158 -13.97 18.06 -2.94
C MET A 158 -14.01 16.99 -4.02
N THR A 159 -14.37 17.44 -5.24
CA THR A 159 -14.28 16.61 -6.44
C THR A 159 -13.02 16.98 -7.20
N VAL A 160 -12.14 16.02 -7.44
CA VAL A 160 -10.91 16.16 -8.21
C VAL A 160 -10.91 15.12 -9.32
N ASN A 161 -10.71 15.53 -10.57
CA ASN A 161 -10.72 14.65 -11.75
C ASN A 161 -11.96 13.72 -11.82
N GLY A 162 -13.15 14.27 -11.46
CA GLY A 162 -14.41 13.54 -11.49
C GLY A 162 -14.64 12.55 -10.31
N ALA A 163 -13.66 12.38 -9.42
CA ALA A 163 -13.78 11.54 -8.23
C ALA A 163 -13.97 12.40 -6.96
N ARG A 164 -14.98 12.07 -6.15
CA ARG A 164 -15.29 12.76 -4.90
C ARG A 164 -14.74 12.01 -3.70
N GLN A 165 -13.42 12.08 -3.52
CA GLN A 165 -12.72 11.28 -2.51
C GLN A 165 -11.85 12.11 -1.54
N TRP A 166 -11.81 13.42 -1.74
CA TRP A 166 -10.99 14.34 -0.95
C TRP A 166 -11.84 15.18 -0.01
N VAL A 167 -11.27 15.50 1.14
CA VAL A 167 -11.83 16.40 2.14
C VAL A 167 -10.90 17.59 2.31
N ASN A 168 -11.43 18.78 2.22
CA ASN A 168 -10.69 20.02 2.46
C ASN A 168 -10.73 20.37 3.95
N LEU A 169 -9.57 20.37 4.61
CA LEU A 169 -9.42 20.77 6.01
C LEU A 169 -9.01 22.26 6.18
N GLY A 170 -9.01 23.01 5.07
CA GLY A 170 -8.60 24.42 5.05
C GLY A 170 -7.10 24.61 4.81
N PHE A 171 -6.25 23.95 5.57
CA PHE A 171 -4.78 24.00 5.45
C PHE A 171 -4.19 22.84 4.64
N THR A 172 -4.93 21.77 4.45
CA THR A 172 -4.52 20.61 3.64
C THR A 172 -5.74 19.83 3.14
N THR A 173 -5.52 18.99 2.12
CA THR A 173 -6.52 18.04 1.65
C THR A 173 -6.20 16.65 2.19
N LEU A 174 -7.22 15.95 2.65
CA LEU A 174 -7.12 14.60 3.18
C LEU A 174 -7.98 13.66 2.33
N GLN A 175 -7.46 12.45 2.09
CA GLN A 175 -8.22 11.35 1.49
C GLN A 175 -8.60 10.34 2.58
N PRO A 176 -9.83 10.38 3.12
CA PRO A 176 -10.22 9.54 4.26
C PRO A 176 -10.22 8.04 3.96
N SER A 177 -10.39 7.65 2.70
CA SER A 177 -10.35 6.24 2.27
C SER A 177 -8.99 5.58 2.56
N GLU A 178 -7.90 6.35 2.60
CA GLU A 178 -6.56 5.85 2.97
C GLU A 178 -6.50 5.32 4.40
N PHE A 179 -7.21 5.94 5.32
CA PHE A 179 -7.30 5.51 6.72
C PHE A 179 -8.40 4.47 6.91
N ALA A 180 -9.50 4.62 6.18
CA ALA A 180 -10.62 3.68 6.23
C ALA A 180 -10.18 2.26 5.85
N LYS A 181 -9.30 2.07 4.85
CA LYS A 181 -8.80 0.75 4.48
C LYS A 181 -8.03 0.05 5.62
N ILE A 182 -7.24 0.79 6.42
CA ILE A 182 -6.56 0.25 7.61
C ILE A 182 -7.59 -0.14 8.68
N ALA A 183 -8.54 0.75 8.96
CA ALA A 183 -9.59 0.51 9.95
C ALA A 183 -10.46 -0.71 9.56
N LEU A 184 -10.78 -0.88 8.27
CA LEU A 184 -11.49 -2.04 7.77
C LEU A 184 -10.69 -3.34 7.91
N VAL A 185 -9.38 -3.33 7.71
CA VAL A 185 -8.51 -4.49 7.96
C VAL A 185 -8.51 -4.86 9.44
N ILE A 186 -8.47 -3.87 10.35
CA ILE A 186 -8.57 -4.10 11.81
C ILE A 186 -9.93 -4.72 12.17
N PHE A 187 -11.02 -4.11 11.68
CA PHE A 187 -12.37 -4.64 11.88
C PHE A 187 -12.48 -6.08 11.41
N LEU A 188 -12.05 -6.35 10.18
CA LEU A 188 -12.15 -7.67 9.57
C LEU A 188 -11.36 -8.72 10.36
N SER A 189 -10.14 -8.35 10.80
CA SER A 189 -9.30 -9.21 11.64
C SER A 189 -10.00 -9.56 12.97
N GLY A 190 -10.57 -8.56 13.65
CA GLY A 190 -11.30 -8.76 14.91
C GLY A 190 -12.59 -9.58 14.74
N TYR A 191 -13.34 -9.29 13.67
CA TYR A 191 -14.57 -10.01 13.34
C TYR A 191 -14.30 -11.49 13.03
N MET A 192 -13.32 -11.78 12.18
CA MET A 192 -12.96 -13.15 11.81
C MET A 192 -12.48 -13.98 13.00
N VAL A 193 -11.75 -13.37 13.92
CA VAL A 193 -11.35 -14.04 15.17
C VAL A 193 -12.54 -14.35 16.05
N SER A 194 -13.48 -13.41 16.22
CA SER A 194 -14.68 -13.62 17.05
C SER A 194 -15.64 -14.65 16.48
N LYS A 195 -15.63 -14.89 15.17
CA LYS A 195 -16.54 -15.82 14.46
C LYS A 195 -15.81 -17.04 13.87
N ARG A 196 -14.55 -17.30 14.27
CA ARG A 196 -13.74 -18.36 13.70
C ARG A 196 -14.41 -19.73 13.68
N ASP A 197 -14.98 -20.14 14.82
CA ASP A 197 -15.56 -21.48 14.98
C ASP A 197 -16.77 -21.68 14.07
N VAL A 198 -17.57 -20.62 13.87
CA VAL A 198 -18.72 -20.62 12.98
C VAL A 198 -18.30 -20.59 11.51
N LEU A 199 -17.28 -19.81 11.18
CA LEU A 199 -16.75 -19.67 9.81
C LEU A 199 -16.02 -20.94 9.33
N SER A 200 -15.47 -21.74 10.26
CA SER A 200 -14.82 -23.01 9.95
C SER A 200 -15.79 -24.16 9.70
N LEU A 201 -17.04 -24.08 10.19
CA LEU A 201 -18.07 -25.10 10.01
C LEU A 201 -18.62 -25.08 8.57
N ALA A 202 -18.39 -26.17 7.83
CA ALA A 202 -18.97 -26.36 6.49
C ALA A 202 -20.46 -26.61 6.61
N SER A 203 -21.27 -25.78 5.97
CA SER A 203 -22.74 -25.89 6.04
C SER A 203 -23.34 -26.71 4.91
N LYS A 204 -22.95 -26.48 3.66
CA LYS A 204 -23.40 -27.22 2.48
C LYS A 204 -22.26 -27.47 1.53
N GLN A 205 -22.11 -28.71 1.10
CA GLN A 205 -21.20 -29.09 0.02
C GLN A 205 -21.99 -29.15 -1.28
N VAL A 206 -21.63 -28.32 -2.24
CA VAL A 206 -22.15 -28.44 -3.60
C VAL A 206 -21.27 -29.44 -4.33
N LYS A 207 -21.84 -30.61 -4.65
CA LYS A 207 -21.20 -31.68 -5.42
C LYS A 207 -21.79 -31.67 -6.82
N VAL A 208 -20.95 -31.67 -7.84
CA VAL A 208 -21.37 -31.96 -9.22
C VAL A 208 -20.74 -33.31 -9.58
N GLY A 209 -21.55 -34.35 -9.59
CA GLY A 209 -21.11 -35.74 -9.74
C GLY A 209 -20.22 -36.21 -8.59
N ARG A 210 -19.01 -36.73 -8.90
CA ARG A 210 -18.01 -37.20 -7.94
C ARG A 210 -17.12 -36.10 -7.38
N PHE A 211 -17.13 -34.89 -7.95
CA PHE A 211 -16.24 -33.80 -7.55
C PHE A 211 -16.92 -32.82 -6.60
N LYS A 212 -16.25 -32.50 -5.48
CA LYS A 212 -16.61 -31.42 -4.59
C LYS A 212 -16.14 -30.11 -5.22
N ILE A 213 -17.08 -29.27 -5.71
CA ILE A 213 -16.74 -28.03 -6.39
C ILE A 213 -16.77 -26.84 -5.41
N LEU A 214 -17.73 -26.78 -4.51
CA LEU A 214 -17.89 -25.65 -3.57
C LEU A 214 -18.29 -26.11 -2.18
N ASP A 215 -17.56 -25.64 -1.20
CA ASP A 215 -17.96 -25.71 0.22
C ASP A 215 -18.56 -24.35 0.61
N LEU A 216 -19.86 -24.26 0.67
CA LEU A 216 -20.58 -23.04 1.07
C LEU A 216 -20.69 -22.98 2.59
N PRO A 217 -20.14 -21.93 3.25
CA PRO A 217 -20.42 -21.69 4.65
C PRO A 217 -21.83 -21.16 4.86
N ARG A 218 -22.26 -21.03 6.12
CA ARG A 218 -23.55 -20.47 6.44
C ARG A 218 -23.58 -18.97 6.12
N MET A 219 -24.34 -18.59 5.09
CA MET A 219 -24.48 -17.19 4.66
C MET A 219 -24.92 -16.26 5.78
N ARG A 220 -25.74 -16.77 6.73
CA ARG A 220 -26.21 -16.00 7.89
C ARG A 220 -25.07 -15.41 8.73
N ASP A 221 -23.98 -16.14 8.91
CA ASP A 221 -22.88 -15.72 9.78
C ASP A 221 -21.89 -14.81 9.05
N MET A 222 -21.89 -14.84 7.71
CA MET A 222 -21.10 -13.96 6.86
C MET A 222 -21.81 -12.65 6.50
N ALA A 223 -23.15 -12.64 6.57
CA ALA A 223 -23.99 -11.54 6.09
C ALA A 223 -23.61 -10.16 6.68
N PRO A 224 -23.37 -9.98 7.99
CA PRO A 224 -23.02 -8.66 8.53
C PRO A 224 -21.71 -8.12 7.99
N MET A 225 -20.71 -8.99 7.83
CA MET A 225 -19.40 -8.63 7.29
C MET A 225 -19.49 -8.32 5.80
N ALA A 226 -20.16 -9.19 5.02
CA ALA A 226 -20.37 -9.00 3.59
C ALA A 226 -21.22 -7.76 3.29
N ALA A 227 -22.25 -7.49 4.10
CA ALA A 227 -23.10 -6.31 3.96
C ALA A 227 -22.31 -5.02 4.21
N MET A 228 -21.52 -4.94 5.27
CA MET A 228 -20.69 -3.77 5.54
C MET A 228 -19.66 -3.55 4.43
N TRP A 229 -19.01 -4.62 3.99
CA TRP A 229 -18.02 -4.55 2.93
C TRP A 229 -18.63 -4.17 1.58
N GLY A 230 -19.76 -4.80 1.23
CA GLY A 230 -20.53 -4.45 0.03
C GLY A 230 -21.02 -3.00 0.05
N PHE A 231 -21.47 -2.51 1.20
CA PHE A 231 -21.83 -1.10 1.39
C PHE A 231 -20.64 -0.18 1.11
N CYS A 232 -19.46 -0.45 1.68
CA CYS A 232 -18.25 0.34 1.42
C CYS A 232 -17.88 0.36 -0.06
N ILE A 233 -17.97 -0.79 -0.76
CA ILE A 233 -17.68 -0.87 -2.20
C ILE A 233 -18.71 -0.06 -3.01
N ILE A 234 -19.99 -0.16 -2.71
CA ILE A 234 -21.06 0.59 -3.37
C ILE A 234 -20.84 2.10 -3.21
N VAL A 235 -20.51 2.56 -2.00
CA VAL A 235 -20.20 3.98 -1.73
C VAL A 235 -19.01 4.43 -2.59
N LEU A 236 -17.93 3.65 -2.62
CA LEU A 236 -16.73 4.00 -3.37
C LEU A 236 -16.96 4.02 -4.90
N VAL A 237 -17.66 3.00 -5.44
CA VAL A 237 -17.86 2.89 -6.89
C VAL A 237 -18.90 3.87 -7.40
N ILE A 238 -20.07 3.96 -6.74
CA ILE A 238 -21.24 4.70 -7.27
C ILE A 238 -21.22 6.15 -6.79
N LEU A 239 -20.90 6.42 -5.52
CA LEU A 239 -21.01 7.77 -4.96
C LEU A 239 -19.70 8.57 -5.07
N MET A 240 -18.55 7.90 -5.05
CA MET A 240 -17.24 8.54 -5.02
C MET A 240 -16.47 8.43 -6.35
N ASN A 241 -16.88 7.53 -7.26
CA ASN A 241 -16.15 7.18 -8.49
C ASN A 241 -14.69 6.72 -8.25
N ASP A 242 -14.42 6.08 -7.10
CA ASP A 242 -13.12 5.57 -6.70
C ASP A 242 -13.02 4.05 -6.93
N LEU A 243 -12.71 3.69 -8.17
CA LEU A 243 -12.54 2.29 -8.57
C LEU A 243 -11.27 1.67 -7.97
N GLY A 244 -10.21 2.47 -7.77
CA GLY A 244 -8.94 2.00 -7.23
C GLY A 244 -9.08 1.50 -5.81
N THR A 245 -9.57 2.32 -4.91
CA THR A 245 -9.78 1.95 -3.51
C THR A 245 -10.81 0.82 -3.38
N SER A 246 -11.86 0.82 -4.21
CA SER A 246 -12.85 -0.26 -4.19
C SER A 246 -12.25 -1.62 -4.55
N LEU A 247 -11.40 -1.68 -5.57
CA LEU A 247 -10.66 -2.89 -5.97
C LEU A 247 -9.71 -3.35 -4.86
N LEU A 248 -8.97 -2.41 -4.23
CA LEU A 248 -8.07 -2.72 -3.12
C LEU A 248 -8.80 -3.31 -1.92
N LEU A 249 -9.93 -2.72 -1.55
CA LEU A 249 -10.76 -3.23 -0.46
C LEU A 249 -11.33 -4.60 -0.80
N PHE A 250 -11.86 -4.77 -2.00
CA PHE A 250 -12.42 -6.04 -2.44
C PHE A 250 -11.38 -7.16 -2.43
N GLY A 251 -10.21 -6.94 -3.02
CA GLY A 251 -9.14 -7.94 -3.03
C GLY A 251 -8.63 -8.27 -1.63
N THR A 252 -8.49 -7.25 -0.76
CA THR A 252 -8.08 -7.45 0.64
C THR A 252 -9.11 -8.28 1.41
N PHE A 253 -10.39 -8.04 1.18
CA PHE A 253 -11.47 -8.81 1.78
C PHE A 253 -11.40 -10.29 1.37
N LEU A 254 -11.24 -10.58 0.08
CA LEU A 254 -11.13 -11.95 -0.40
C LEU A 254 -9.90 -12.67 0.17
N ALA A 255 -8.76 -11.99 0.18
CA ALA A 255 -7.52 -12.55 0.73
C ALA A 255 -7.68 -12.87 2.23
N MET A 256 -8.24 -11.95 3.01
CA MET A 256 -8.43 -12.15 4.44
C MET A 256 -9.43 -13.27 4.75
N ILE A 257 -10.53 -13.37 4.00
CA ILE A 257 -11.47 -14.51 4.13
C ILE A 257 -10.74 -15.83 3.82
N TYR A 258 -9.94 -15.86 2.77
CA TYR A 258 -9.17 -17.05 2.42
C TYR A 258 -8.20 -17.45 3.54
N VAL A 259 -7.45 -16.48 4.08
CA VAL A 259 -6.52 -16.73 5.21
C VAL A 259 -7.26 -17.21 6.46
N ALA A 260 -8.48 -16.70 6.72
CA ALA A 260 -9.28 -17.08 7.88
C ALA A 260 -9.90 -18.48 7.75
N THR A 261 -10.36 -18.84 6.55
CA THR A 261 -11.18 -20.04 6.32
C THR A 261 -10.42 -21.18 5.65
N HIS A 262 -9.28 -20.88 5.01
CA HIS A 262 -8.50 -21.79 4.14
C HIS A 262 -9.32 -22.43 3.01
N ARG A 263 -10.37 -21.72 2.51
CA ARG A 263 -11.27 -22.22 1.47
C ARG A 263 -11.17 -21.39 0.20
N SER A 264 -10.68 -21.99 -0.86
CA SER A 264 -10.61 -21.38 -2.20
C SER A 264 -11.97 -21.05 -2.81
N SER A 265 -13.04 -21.73 -2.35
CA SER A 265 -14.42 -21.46 -2.80
C SER A 265 -14.81 -19.99 -2.66
N TRP A 266 -14.33 -19.29 -1.63
CA TRP A 266 -14.59 -17.87 -1.43
C TRP A 266 -13.96 -16.99 -2.49
N ILE A 267 -12.75 -17.36 -2.94
CA ILE A 267 -12.05 -16.64 -4.01
C ILE A 267 -12.86 -16.81 -5.31
N VAL A 268 -13.29 -18.03 -5.62
CA VAL A 268 -14.09 -18.32 -6.84
C VAL A 268 -15.41 -17.54 -6.82
N ILE A 269 -16.18 -17.62 -5.71
CA ILE A 269 -17.44 -16.89 -5.57
C ILE A 269 -17.23 -15.38 -5.67
N GLY A 270 -16.24 -14.86 -4.98
CA GLY A 270 -15.93 -13.44 -4.99
C GLY A 270 -15.53 -12.94 -6.37
N LEU A 271 -14.60 -13.62 -7.05
CA LEU A 271 -14.20 -13.26 -8.41
C LEU A 271 -15.36 -13.34 -9.40
N THR A 272 -16.21 -14.39 -9.32
CA THR A 272 -17.41 -14.50 -10.16
C THR A 272 -18.37 -13.33 -9.90
N ALA A 273 -18.61 -12.98 -8.63
CA ALA A 273 -19.42 -11.83 -8.26
C ALA A 273 -18.82 -10.51 -8.74
N PHE A 274 -17.50 -10.34 -8.65
CA PHE A 274 -16.78 -9.16 -9.12
C PHE A 274 -16.91 -8.98 -10.63
N PHE A 275 -16.62 -10.02 -11.41
CA PHE A 275 -16.76 -9.95 -12.87
C PHE A 275 -18.21 -9.76 -13.30
N GLY A 276 -19.16 -10.40 -12.61
CA GLY A 276 -20.58 -10.17 -12.83
C GLY A 276 -21.00 -8.73 -12.54
N ALA A 277 -20.50 -8.14 -11.46
CA ALA A 277 -20.74 -6.74 -11.13
C ALA A 277 -20.10 -5.79 -12.16
N CYS A 278 -18.88 -6.07 -12.62
CA CYS A 278 -18.22 -5.30 -13.68
C CYS A 278 -19.03 -5.29 -14.98
N LEU A 279 -19.55 -6.46 -15.41
CA LEU A 279 -20.40 -6.58 -16.60
C LEU A 279 -21.72 -5.82 -16.40
N ALA A 280 -22.33 -5.92 -15.23
CA ALA A 280 -23.59 -5.21 -14.92
C ALA A 280 -23.43 -3.70 -14.86
N LEU A 281 -22.31 -3.20 -14.31
CA LEU A 281 -22.04 -1.77 -14.15
C LEU A 281 -21.51 -1.10 -15.43
N TYR A 282 -20.95 -1.87 -16.35
CA TYR A 282 -20.35 -1.34 -17.59
C TYR A 282 -21.26 -0.36 -18.37
N PRO A 283 -22.56 -0.65 -18.61
CA PRO A 283 -23.43 0.28 -19.32
C PRO A 283 -23.86 1.51 -18.52
N PHE A 284 -23.81 1.46 -17.19
CA PHE A 284 -24.36 2.50 -16.31
C PHE A 284 -23.32 3.48 -15.78
N VAL A 285 -22.06 3.07 -15.64
CA VAL A 285 -21.00 3.88 -15.07
C VAL A 285 -20.03 4.34 -16.15
N SER A 286 -20.21 5.57 -16.63
CA SER A 286 -19.43 6.14 -17.74
C SER A 286 -17.92 6.14 -17.45
N HIS A 287 -17.51 6.50 -16.24
CA HIS A 287 -16.11 6.50 -15.84
C HIS A 287 -15.46 5.10 -15.89
N PHE A 288 -16.21 4.06 -15.52
CA PHE A 288 -15.76 2.67 -15.66
C PHE A 288 -15.63 2.26 -17.14
N LYS A 289 -16.61 2.64 -17.97
CA LYS A 289 -16.59 2.38 -19.41
C LYS A 289 -15.35 2.99 -20.06
N VAL A 290 -15.05 4.25 -19.80
CA VAL A 290 -13.87 4.96 -20.33
C VAL A 290 -12.58 4.21 -19.97
N ARG A 291 -12.40 3.82 -18.69
CA ARG A 291 -11.22 3.07 -18.26
C ARG A 291 -11.08 1.72 -18.93
N MET A 292 -12.17 1.00 -19.15
CA MET A 292 -12.16 -0.29 -19.84
C MET A 292 -11.81 -0.14 -21.32
N VAL A 293 -12.38 0.86 -22.02
CA VAL A 293 -12.06 1.14 -23.42
C VAL A 293 -10.60 1.56 -23.57
N THR A 294 -10.12 2.48 -22.73
CA THR A 294 -8.71 2.90 -22.70
C THR A 294 -7.75 1.73 -22.44
N TRP A 295 -8.14 0.80 -21.59
CA TRP A 295 -7.31 -0.38 -21.29
C TRP A 295 -7.27 -1.37 -22.46
N LEU A 296 -8.43 -1.63 -23.11
CA LEU A 296 -8.53 -2.59 -24.20
C LEU A 296 -7.83 -2.10 -25.47
N ASP A 297 -8.02 -0.83 -25.81
CA ASP A 297 -7.38 -0.20 -26.98
C ASP A 297 -6.96 1.26 -26.70
N ALA A 298 -5.80 1.40 -26.07
CA ALA A 298 -5.24 2.69 -25.68
C ALA A 298 -4.80 3.55 -26.87
N PHE A 299 -4.49 2.93 -28.02
CA PHE A 299 -3.95 3.58 -29.20
C PHE A 299 -4.99 3.83 -30.29
N ALA A 300 -6.26 3.43 -30.08
CA ALA A 300 -7.31 3.76 -31.03
C ALA A 300 -7.49 5.28 -31.14
N PRO A 301 -7.60 5.85 -32.35
CA PRO A 301 -7.77 7.29 -32.54
C PRO A 301 -8.93 7.87 -31.74
N GLU A 302 -10.05 7.16 -31.65
CA GLU A 302 -11.26 7.54 -30.93
C GLU A 302 -11.05 7.65 -29.40
N VAL A 303 -10.01 7.00 -28.86
CA VAL A 303 -9.68 6.99 -27.43
C VAL A 303 -8.50 7.90 -27.12
N TYR A 304 -7.55 8.01 -28.06
CA TYR A 304 -6.30 8.74 -27.90
C TYR A 304 -6.44 10.22 -28.30
N CYS A 305 -7.31 10.53 -29.26
CA CYS A 305 -7.59 11.87 -29.76
C CYS A 305 -8.97 12.38 -29.28
N THR A 306 -9.16 13.69 -29.26
CA THR A 306 -10.49 14.29 -29.10
C THR A 306 -11.22 14.35 -30.43
N ASP A 307 -12.57 14.36 -30.40
CA ASP A 307 -13.42 14.44 -31.60
C ASP A 307 -13.10 15.64 -32.47
N ASP A 308 -12.76 16.79 -31.89
CA ASP A 308 -12.37 17.99 -32.61
C ASP A 308 -11.15 17.81 -33.51
N VAL A 309 -10.16 17.03 -33.01
CA VAL A 309 -8.93 16.72 -33.75
C VAL A 309 -9.20 15.71 -34.85
N ILE A 310 -10.00 14.67 -34.57
CA ILE A 310 -10.35 13.64 -35.54
C ILE A 310 -11.12 14.28 -36.72
N ASN A 311 -12.08 15.16 -36.44
CA ASN A 311 -12.92 15.76 -37.46
C ASN A 311 -12.20 16.82 -38.30
N ASN A 312 -11.24 17.56 -37.73
CA ASN A 312 -10.55 18.65 -38.41
C ASN A 312 -9.25 18.23 -39.12
N GLN A 313 -8.59 17.18 -38.66
CA GLN A 313 -7.34 16.67 -39.23
C GLN A 313 -7.25 15.14 -39.12
N PRO A 314 -8.02 14.40 -39.90
CA PRO A 314 -8.07 12.93 -39.78
C PRO A 314 -6.73 12.24 -40.07
N ASP A 315 -5.83 12.87 -40.85
CA ASP A 315 -4.51 12.32 -41.20
C ASP A 315 -3.36 12.79 -40.29
N ALA A 316 -3.61 13.78 -39.46
CA ALA A 316 -2.66 14.22 -38.48
C ALA A 316 -2.72 13.20 -37.30
N TRP A 317 -1.67 12.46 -37.10
CA TRP A 317 -1.40 11.84 -35.78
C TRP A 317 -1.60 12.92 -34.73
N CYS A 318 -2.68 12.80 -33.94
CA CYS A 318 -3.09 13.79 -32.95
C CYS A 318 -1.88 14.25 -32.16
N ASN A 319 -1.23 15.33 -32.60
CA ASN A 319 0.06 15.77 -32.10
C ASN A 319 0.71 14.70 -31.21
N ILE A 320 1.83 14.18 -31.54
CA ILE A 320 2.58 13.03 -30.94
C ILE A 320 2.26 12.69 -29.47
N LEU A 321 1.63 13.60 -28.76
CA LEU A 321 1.30 13.53 -27.35
C LEU A 321 -0.18 13.24 -27.03
N GLY A 322 -1.06 13.15 -28.04
CA GLY A 322 -2.51 12.90 -27.84
C GLY A 322 -3.20 13.90 -26.89
N ASN A 323 -4.49 13.95 -26.89
CA ASN A 323 -5.30 14.77 -25.97
C ASN A 323 -6.62 14.07 -25.55
N GLY A 324 -6.75 12.80 -25.85
CA GLY A 324 -7.89 11.97 -25.49
C GLY A 324 -7.75 11.27 -24.13
N ASN A 325 -8.72 10.42 -23.84
CA ASN A 325 -8.83 9.71 -22.55
C ASN A 325 -7.67 8.76 -22.24
N SER A 326 -6.95 8.25 -23.25
CA SER A 326 -5.82 7.32 -23.08
C SER A 326 -4.46 8.01 -22.98
N GLN A 327 -4.40 9.33 -23.13
CA GLN A 327 -3.17 10.12 -23.14
C GLN A 327 -2.22 9.80 -21.99
N GLN A 328 -2.77 9.72 -20.77
CA GLN A 328 -1.99 9.40 -19.56
C GLN A 328 -1.34 8.04 -19.66
N LEU A 329 -2.08 7.00 -20.08
CA LEU A 329 -1.59 5.63 -20.20
C LEU A 329 -0.54 5.51 -21.29
N VAL A 330 -0.79 6.08 -22.47
CA VAL A 330 0.12 6.00 -23.62
C VAL A 330 1.45 6.68 -23.34
N ARG A 331 1.42 7.88 -22.72
CA ARG A 331 2.65 8.57 -22.30
C ARG A 331 3.44 7.78 -21.26
N GLY A 332 2.75 7.12 -20.33
CA GLY A 332 3.41 6.22 -19.36
C GLY A 332 4.06 5.01 -20.04
N ILE A 333 3.42 4.42 -21.06
CA ILE A 333 3.99 3.31 -21.85
C ILE A 333 5.22 3.76 -22.63
N PHE A 334 5.20 4.95 -23.22
CA PHE A 334 6.36 5.52 -23.92
C PHE A 334 7.54 5.73 -22.95
N ALA A 335 7.29 6.28 -21.77
CA ALA A 335 8.32 6.43 -20.74
C ALA A 335 8.96 5.08 -20.34
N LEU A 336 8.15 4.04 -20.17
CA LEU A 336 8.64 2.68 -19.92
C LEU A 336 9.51 2.16 -21.07
N ALA A 337 9.12 2.41 -22.33
CA ALA A 337 9.87 1.99 -23.51
C ALA A 337 11.21 2.75 -23.65
N GLU A 338 11.20 4.05 -23.39
CA GLU A 338 12.36 4.92 -23.48
C GLU A 338 13.43 4.62 -22.43
N GLY A 339 13.02 4.19 -21.22
CA GLY A 339 13.97 3.79 -20.18
C GLY A 339 14.74 2.51 -20.50
N GLY A 340 14.17 1.62 -21.32
CA GLY A 340 14.86 0.37 -21.70
C GLY A 340 15.32 -0.44 -20.47
N VAL A 341 16.53 -1.04 -20.57
CA VAL A 341 17.08 -1.89 -19.49
C VAL A 341 17.79 -1.07 -18.42
N THR A 342 18.62 -0.12 -18.80
CA THR A 342 19.53 0.62 -17.89
C THR A 342 19.02 1.99 -17.49
N GLY A 343 17.97 2.51 -18.16
CA GLY A 343 17.49 3.87 -17.97
C GLY A 343 18.37 4.93 -18.66
N ARG A 344 17.91 6.17 -18.56
CA ARG A 344 18.61 7.37 -19.07
C ARG A 344 19.51 8.02 -18.00
N GLY A 345 19.56 7.46 -16.79
CA GLY A 345 20.16 8.07 -15.60
C GLY A 345 19.22 9.05 -14.88
N PHE A 346 19.45 9.25 -13.60
CA PHE A 346 18.69 10.22 -12.81
C PHE A 346 18.87 11.63 -13.40
N GLY A 347 17.76 12.30 -13.69
CA GLY A 347 17.75 13.62 -14.31
C GLY A 347 17.87 13.61 -15.83
N GLY A 348 18.22 12.47 -16.47
CA GLY A 348 18.44 12.36 -17.92
C GLY A 348 17.20 12.10 -18.76
N GLY A 349 16.07 11.70 -18.14
CA GLY A 349 14.79 11.50 -18.80
C GLY A 349 14.05 12.81 -19.10
N ASP A 350 13.02 12.72 -19.94
CA ASP A 350 12.07 13.80 -20.18
C ASP A 350 10.70 13.46 -19.57
N VAL A 351 10.71 13.26 -18.24
CA VAL A 351 9.51 12.82 -17.49
C VAL A 351 8.40 13.87 -17.40
N GLY A 352 8.66 15.10 -17.89
CA GLY A 352 7.72 16.22 -17.82
C GLY A 352 6.45 16.04 -18.65
N TYR A 353 6.49 15.22 -19.70
CA TYR A 353 5.33 14.96 -20.56
C TYR A 353 4.36 13.93 -19.95
N ILE A 354 4.74 13.20 -18.90
CA ILE A 354 3.90 12.19 -18.27
C ILE A 354 2.83 12.88 -17.40
N ILE A 355 1.56 12.60 -17.68
CA ILE A 355 0.44 13.17 -16.93
C ILE A 355 0.37 12.52 -15.55
N GLU A 356 0.15 13.32 -14.48
CA GLU A 356 0.09 12.89 -13.09
C GLU A 356 1.33 12.12 -12.64
N VAL A 357 2.48 12.46 -13.23
CA VAL A 357 3.78 11.82 -12.96
C VAL A 357 4.18 11.84 -11.47
N GLN A 358 3.77 12.84 -10.72
CA GLN A 358 4.05 12.94 -9.29
C GLN A 358 3.19 11.99 -8.43
N ASN A 359 2.06 11.50 -8.95
CA ASN A 359 1.06 10.70 -8.24
C ASN A 359 1.13 9.22 -8.66
N ASP A 360 0.16 8.77 -9.43
CA ASP A 360 -0.01 7.37 -9.83
C ASP A 360 0.94 6.91 -10.94
N PHE A 361 1.48 7.84 -11.75
CA PHE A 361 2.45 7.55 -12.81
C PHE A 361 3.92 7.78 -12.43
N ILE A 362 4.23 7.98 -11.15
CA ILE A 362 5.63 8.13 -10.70
C ILE A 362 6.49 6.90 -11.06
N PHE A 363 5.88 5.72 -11.15
CA PHE A 363 6.54 4.50 -11.59
C PHE A 363 7.09 4.62 -13.02
N ALA A 364 6.35 5.27 -13.92
CA ALA A 364 6.79 5.51 -15.29
C ALA A 364 8.02 6.42 -15.34
N ALA A 365 8.08 7.45 -14.48
CA ALA A 365 9.26 8.31 -14.38
C ALA A 365 10.50 7.55 -13.89
N PHE A 366 10.33 6.69 -12.88
CA PHE A 366 11.42 5.82 -12.43
C PHE A 366 11.86 4.84 -13.53
N ALA A 367 10.91 4.33 -14.32
CA ALA A 367 11.21 3.42 -15.41
C ALA A 367 11.99 4.12 -16.52
N GLU A 368 11.68 5.35 -16.87
CA GLU A 368 12.41 6.13 -17.88
C GLU A 368 13.83 6.46 -17.42
N GLU A 369 13.98 6.94 -16.19
CA GLU A 369 15.30 7.37 -15.70
C GLU A 369 16.18 6.21 -15.23
N LEU A 370 15.64 5.19 -14.56
CA LEU A 370 16.40 4.06 -14.01
C LEU A 370 16.29 2.77 -14.83
N GLY A 371 15.42 2.74 -15.81
CA GLY A 371 15.17 1.57 -16.64
C GLY A 371 14.57 0.39 -15.87
N LEU A 372 14.54 -0.76 -16.53
CA LEU A 372 14.06 -2.01 -15.95
C LEU A 372 14.85 -2.39 -14.68
N THR A 373 16.16 -2.16 -14.67
CA THR A 373 17.00 -2.50 -13.50
C THR A 373 16.62 -1.73 -12.26
N GLY A 374 16.38 -0.42 -12.36
CA GLY A 374 15.99 0.41 -11.22
C GLY A 374 14.59 0.11 -10.70
N ILE A 375 13.63 -0.09 -11.61
CA ILE A 375 12.28 -0.46 -11.18
C ILE A 375 12.23 -1.85 -10.54
N MET A 376 13.08 -2.80 -10.97
CA MET A 376 13.19 -4.12 -10.33
C MET A 376 13.73 -4.02 -8.90
N VAL A 377 14.68 -3.11 -8.63
CA VAL A 377 15.17 -2.85 -7.26
C VAL A 377 14.06 -2.26 -6.39
N MET A 378 13.28 -1.31 -6.92
CA MET A 378 12.14 -0.74 -6.19
C MET A 378 11.06 -1.79 -5.91
N LEU A 379 10.73 -2.63 -6.91
CA LEU A 379 9.82 -3.76 -6.75
C LEU A 379 10.31 -4.75 -5.69
N LEU A 380 11.60 -5.10 -5.72
CA LEU A 380 12.21 -5.99 -4.74
C LEU A 380 12.06 -5.43 -3.32
N ALA A 381 12.27 -4.12 -3.13
CA ALA A 381 12.09 -3.48 -1.83
C ALA A 381 10.64 -3.60 -1.33
N LEU A 382 9.64 -3.38 -2.21
CA LEU A 382 8.22 -3.53 -1.88
C LEU A 382 7.85 -5.00 -1.60
N VAL A 383 8.32 -5.94 -2.40
CA VAL A 383 8.10 -7.38 -2.20
C VAL A 383 8.74 -7.87 -0.90
N LEU A 384 9.96 -7.41 -0.58
CA LEU A 384 10.62 -7.71 0.69
C LEU A 384 9.83 -7.15 1.88
N MET A 385 9.23 -5.97 1.76
CA MET A 385 8.37 -5.40 2.80
C MET A 385 7.13 -6.28 3.05
N VAL A 386 6.48 -6.74 1.99
CA VAL A 386 5.34 -7.67 2.05
C VAL A 386 5.76 -9.00 2.68
N GLU A 387 6.89 -9.55 2.24
CA GLU A 387 7.45 -10.81 2.75
C GLU A 387 7.74 -10.70 4.26
N ARG A 388 8.33 -9.60 4.73
CA ARG A 388 8.55 -9.36 6.17
C ARG A 388 7.25 -9.26 6.94
N GLY A 389 6.25 -8.59 6.42
CA GLY A 389 4.92 -8.54 7.02
C GLY A 389 4.24 -9.90 7.10
N MET A 390 4.34 -10.74 6.06
CA MET A 390 3.83 -12.11 6.08
C MET A 390 4.60 -13.01 7.06
N ARG A 391 5.93 -12.84 7.20
CA ARG A 391 6.70 -13.53 8.25
C ARG A 391 6.28 -13.14 9.66
N ILE A 392 5.93 -11.88 9.89
CA ILE A 392 5.38 -11.41 11.16
C ILE A 392 4.06 -12.12 11.45
N ALA A 393 3.19 -12.25 10.46
CA ALA A 393 1.93 -12.97 10.59
C ALA A 393 2.15 -14.43 10.95
N LEU A 394 3.09 -15.12 10.28
CA LEU A 394 3.41 -16.53 10.55
C LEU A 394 4.06 -16.75 11.92
N ALA A 395 4.92 -15.82 12.35
CA ALA A 395 5.59 -15.90 13.64
C ALA A 395 4.67 -15.61 14.83
N SER A 396 3.53 -14.96 14.60
CA SER A 396 2.60 -14.59 15.66
C SER A 396 1.83 -15.82 16.18
N LYS A 397 1.73 -15.95 17.49
CA LYS A 397 0.92 -16.98 18.17
C LYS A 397 -0.55 -16.58 18.26
N GLU A 398 -0.84 -15.28 18.30
CA GLU A 398 -2.19 -14.74 18.42
C GLU A 398 -2.87 -14.64 17.06
N LEU A 399 -4.08 -15.19 16.95
CA LEU A 399 -4.82 -15.22 15.70
C LEU A 399 -5.16 -13.83 15.16
N PHE A 400 -5.50 -12.89 16.06
CA PHE A 400 -5.78 -11.50 15.66
C PHE A 400 -4.57 -10.86 15.00
N ILE A 401 -3.38 -10.96 15.63
CA ILE A 401 -2.15 -10.41 15.09
C ILE A 401 -1.79 -11.08 13.76
N LYS A 402 -1.98 -12.39 13.66
CA LYS A 402 -1.77 -13.14 12.40
C LYS A 402 -2.66 -12.58 11.27
N MET A 403 -3.96 -12.44 11.52
CA MET A 403 -4.91 -11.93 10.54
C MET A 403 -4.61 -10.47 10.17
N PHE A 404 -4.32 -9.65 11.17
CA PHE A 404 -4.06 -8.23 10.99
C PHE A 404 -2.77 -7.97 10.20
N ALA A 405 -1.67 -8.64 10.56
CA ALA A 405 -0.40 -8.53 9.83
C ALA A 405 -0.50 -9.07 8.40
N SER A 406 -1.24 -10.18 8.18
CA SER A 406 -1.51 -10.69 6.84
C SER A 406 -2.31 -9.69 6.00
N GLY A 407 -3.35 -9.08 6.60
CA GLY A 407 -4.20 -8.09 5.92
C GLY A 407 -3.44 -6.84 5.49
N ILE A 408 -2.62 -6.26 6.39
CA ILE A 408 -1.77 -5.10 6.04
C ILE A 408 -0.75 -5.47 4.96
N SER A 409 -0.07 -6.61 5.10
CA SER A 409 0.94 -7.04 4.14
C SER A 409 0.34 -7.27 2.76
N PHE A 410 -0.83 -7.91 2.70
CA PHE A 410 -1.56 -8.10 1.47
C PHE A 410 -2.00 -6.76 0.87
N LEU A 411 -2.49 -5.83 1.69
CA LEU A 411 -2.92 -4.50 1.23
C LEU A 411 -1.77 -3.74 0.57
N ILE A 412 -0.58 -3.72 1.18
CA ILE A 412 0.62 -3.08 0.60
C ILE A 412 1.00 -3.75 -0.73
N GLY A 413 1.06 -5.08 -0.76
CA GLY A 413 1.43 -5.84 -1.96
C GLY A 413 0.41 -5.70 -3.08
N PHE A 414 -0.87 -5.78 -2.75
CA PHE A 414 -1.94 -5.68 -3.73
C PHE A 414 -2.07 -4.25 -4.27
N GLN A 415 -1.90 -3.23 -3.43
CA GLN A 415 -1.83 -1.83 -3.88
C GLN A 415 -0.68 -1.62 -4.86
N THR A 416 0.50 -2.15 -4.54
CA THR A 416 1.67 -2.10 -5.45
C THR A 416 1.36 -2.78 -6.79
N PHE A 417 0.78 -3.97 -6.76
CA PHE A 417 0.38 -4.71 -7.97
C PHE A 417 -0.64 -3.92 -8.82
N VAL A 418 -1.65 -3.34 -8.17
CA VAL A 418 -2.72 -2.59 -8.86
C VAL A 418 -2.16 -1.33 -9.52
N VAL A 419 -1.26 -0.61 -8.88
CA VAL A 419 -0.64 0.59 -9.47
C VAL A 419 0.25 0.23 -10.66
N ILE A 420 1.16 -0.71 -10.47
CA ILE A 420 2.11 -1.10 -11.52
C ILE A 420 1.38 -1.78 -12.68
N GLY A 421 0.41 -2.66 -12.37
CA GLY A 421 -0.43 -3.29 -13.38
C GLY A 421 -1.25 -2.29 -14.20
N GLY A 422 -1.69 -1.19 -13.58
CA GLY A 422 -2.36 -0.09 -14.27
C GLY A 422 -1.44 0.68 -15.22
N VAL A 423 -0.23 1.03 -14.78
CA VAL A 423 0.76 1.75 -15.59
C VAL A 423 1.30 0.88 -16.73
N THR A 424 1.49 -0.43 -16.49
CA THR A 424 1.97 -1.39 -17.50
C THR A 424 0.86 -1.98 -18.38
N ARG A 425 -0.38 -1.50 -18.24
CA ARG A 425 -1.54 -2.00 -18.99
C ARG A 425 -1.87 -3.49 -18.78
N VAL A 426 -1.44 -4.09 -17.66
CA VAL A 426 -1.84 -5.46 -17.28
C VAL A 426 -3.29 -5.47 -16.79
N ILE A 427 -3.70 -4.41 -16.10
CA ILE A 427 -5.08 -4.18 -15.64
C ILE A 427 -5.51 -2.73 -15.98
N PRO A 428 -6.82 -2.41 -15.95
CA PRO A 428 -7.26 -1.03 -16.12
C PRO A 428 -6.66 -0.09 -15.08
N MET A 429 -6.34 1.16 -15.47
CA MET A 429 -5.83 2.19 -14.57
C MET A 429 -6.79 2.43 -13.40
N THR A 430 -6.24 2.58 -12.20
CA THR A 430 -7.02 2.71 -10.96
C THR A 430 -6.90 4.07 -10.29
N GLY A 431 -5.83 4.83 -10.55
CA GLY A 431 -5.55 6.11 -9.86
C GLY A 431 -5.06 5.93 -8.42
N ALA A 432 -4.65 4.71 -8.03
CA ALA A 432 -4.01 4.47 -6.74
C ALA A 432 -2.53 4.85 -6.79
N THR A 433 -1.95 5.19 -5.64
CA THR A 433 -0.55 5.61 -5.53
C THR A 433 0.35 4.50 -4.96
N ILE A 434 1.64 4.47 -5.37
CA ILE A 434 2.62 3.53 -4.80
C ILE A 434 2.93 3.92 -3.36
N PRO A 435 2.86 2.97 -2.39
CA PRO A 435 3.19 3.22 -1.01
C PRO A 435 4.60 3.79 -0.83
N PHE A 436 4.76 4.80 0.02
CA PHE A 436 5.99 5.52 0.36
C PHE A 436 6.61 6.37 -0.76
N VAL A 437 6.39 6.05 -2.03
CA VAL A 437 7.10 6.65 -3.18
C VAL A 437 6.37 7.84 -3.76
N ALA A 438 5.06 7.68 -4.05
CA ALA A 438 4.28 8.68 -4.73
C ALA A 438 3.98 9.90 -3.85
N LYS A 439 3.76 11.06 -4.50
CA LYS A 439 3.23 12.24 -3.82
C LYS A 439 1.82 11.95 -3.31
N GLY A 440 1.59 12.28 -2.05
CA GLY A 440 0.26 12.14 -1.47
C GLY A 440 0.33 12.12 0.06
N GLY A 441 -0.15 13.20 0.71
CA GLY A 441 -0.08 13.32 2.16
C GLY A 441 -0.79 12.19 2.89
N SER A 442 -2.00 11.88 2.48
CA SER A 442 -2.81 10.81 3.10
C SER A 442 -2.24 9.42 2.83
N ALA A 443 -1.80 9.15 1.59
CA ALA A 443 -1.21 7.87 1.20
C ALA A 443 0.13 7.62 1.90
N LEU A 444 0.98 8.64 2.01
CA LEU A 444 2.25 8.55 2.74
C LEU A 444 2.01 8.31 4.22
N LEU A 445 1.11 9.10 4.83
CA LEU A 445 0.76 8.95 6.24
C LEU A 445 0.17 7.56 6.53
N SER A 446 -0.75 7.06 5.70
CA SER A 446 -1.32 5.71 5.85
C SER A 446 -0.24 4.62 5.72
N SER A 447 0.74 4.80 4.82
CA SER A 447 1.86 3.87 4.64
C SER A 447 2.76 3.80 5.89
N TRP A 448 3.09 4.94 6.50
CA TRP A 448 3.84 5.00 7.75
C TRP A 448 3.06 4.46 8.95
N ILE A 449 1.72 4.64 8.98
CA ILE A 449 0.85 4.01 9.98
C ILE A 449 0.89 2.48 9.84
N MET A 450 0.74 1.96 8.61
CA MET A 450 0.82 0.51 8.34
C MET A 450 2.19 -0.06 8.77
N LEU A 451 3.27 0.65 8.49
CA LEU A 451 4.62 0.28 8.93
C LEU A 451 4.74 0.22 10.46
N ALA A 452 4.24 1.25 11.17
CA ALA A 452 4.26 1.30 12.62
C ALA A 452 3.53 0.12 13.25
N LEU A 453 2.35 -0.22 12.69
CA LEU A 453 1.55 -1.36 13.13
C LEU A 453 2.29 -2.69 12.90
N LEU A 454 2.88 -2.89 11.71
CA LEU A 454 3.70 -4.08 11.43
C LEU A 454 4.90 -4.19 12.37
N MET A 455 5.60 -3.08 12.62
CA MET A 455 6.74 -3.08 13.53
C MET A 455 6.33 -3.39 14.98
N ARG A 456 5.19 -2.88 15.43
CA ARG A 456 4.66 -3.21 16.76
C ARG A 456 4.26 -4.68 16.86
N MET A 457 3.57 -5.21 15.85
CA MET A 457 3.23 -6.63 15.78
C MET A 457 4.49 -7.51 15.77
N SER A 458 5.51 -7.11 15.00
CA SER A 458 6.80 -7.80 14.96
C SER A 458 7.50 -7.80 16.31
N ASN A 459 7.54 -6.64 16.99
CA ASN A 459 8.16 -6.54 18.31
C ASN A 459 7.48 -7.47 19.32
N ASN A 460 6.16 -7.55 19.31
CA ASN A 460 5.42 -8.40 20.23
C ASN A 460 5.58 -9.88 19.90
N ALA A 461 5.61 -10.24 18.61
CA ALA A 461 5.80 -11.63 18.18
C ALA A 461 7.21 -12.20 18.50
N ARG A 462 8.24 -11.32 18.52
CA ARG A 462 9.64 -11.71 18.74
C ARG A 462 10.14 -11.46 20.15
N LYS A 463 9.38 -10.75 20.98
CA LYS A 463 9.75 -10.48 22.38
C LYS A 463 9.82 -11.80 23.13
N PRO A 464 10.94 -12.11 23.87
CA PRO A 464 11.02 -13.29 24.71
C PRO A 464 9.88 -13.30 25.72
N ALA A 465 9.28 -14.47 25.93
CA ALA A 465 8.37 -14.63 27.07
C ALA A 465 9.12 -14.28 28.36
N PRO A 466 8.46 -13.64 29.34
CA PRO A 466 9.03 -13.50 30.66
C PRO A 466 9.45 -14.91 31.13
N GLN A 467 10.73 -15.10 31.50
CA GLN A 467 11.13 -16.31 32.13
C GLN A 467 10.27 -16.42 33.39
N ALA A 468 9.48 -17.49 33.50
CA ALA A 468 8.88 -17.84 34.78
C ALA A 468 10.06 -17.90 35.75
N ILE A 469 10.01 -17.11 36.79
CA ILE A 469 10.92 -17.25 37.93
C ILE A 469 10.65 -18.67 38.40
N GLN A 470 11.53 -19.60 38.05
CA GLN A 470 11.57 -20.89 38.73
C GLN A 470 11.96 -20.52 40.14
N ASP A 471 10.97 -20.50 41.01
CA ASP A 471 11.19 -20.57 42.44
C ASP A 471 11.91 -21.91 42.70
N GLU A 472 13.23 -21.91 42.60
CA GLU A 472 14.11 -22.99 43.08
C GLU A 472 14.11 -23.05 44.62
N GLY A 473 13.04 -22.61 45.25
CA GLY A 473 12.96 -22.43 46.70
C GLY A 473 11.90 -23.21 47.45
N ALA A 474 11.12 -24.08 46.83
CA ALA A 474 10.05 -24.75 47.56
C ALA A 474 9.83 -26.21 47.15
N THR A 475 10.77 -27.09 47.41
CA THR A 475 10.44 -28.49 47.75
C THR A 475 11.64 -29.20 48.40
N GLN A 476 12.07 -28.76 49.55
CA GLN A 476 12.60 -29.72 50.53
C GLN A 476 11.40 -30.29 51.29
N VAL A 477 10.81 -31.34 50.76
CA VAL A 477 9.92 -32.21 51.52
C VAL A 477 10.78 -32.94 52.55
N ILE A 478 10.64 -32.52 53.78
CA ILE A 478 11.17 -33.23 54.94
C ILE A 478 10.50 -34.63 54.98
N GLN A 479 11.21 -35.65 54.54
CA GLN A 479 10.90 -37.00 54.90
C GLN A 479 11.31 -37.21 56.37
N ARG A 480 10.32 -37.36 57.22
CA ARG A 480 10.43 -38.03 58.51
C ARG A 480 9.52 -39.26 58.53
#